data_bf999be2b29e3560f31228209fbd9346
#
_entry.id   bf999be2b29e3560f31228209fbd9346
#
_cell.length_a   1.000
_cell.length_b   1.000
_cell.length_c   1.000
_cell.angle_alpha   90.00
_cell.angle_beta   90.00
_cell.angle_gamma   90.00
#
_symmetry.space_group_name_H-M   'P 1'
#
loop_
_entity.id
_entity.type
_entity.pdbx_description
1 polymer ?
#
loop_
_entity_poly.entity_id
_entity_poly.type
_entity_poly.pdbx_seq_one_letter_code
_entity_poly.pdbx_strand_id
1 'polypeptide(L)'
;INDILDLSKVESDRLDLDSIDFDLSELIDKTSEMLALRANEKGLELVCHLANDVPCHLIGDPNRLYQILLNLLGNAIKFTEKGSVVMSITNDPELRTPGAIRFSISDTGIGVPHDKIKAIFDTFTQAHSTIARQYGGTGLGLSISQQLAALMGGRIWVESALGEGSTFHCV
;
A
#
# COMPACT_ATOMS: atom_id res chain seq x y z
N ILE A 1 -0.29 14.23 -11.67
CA ILE A 1 -0.92 14.17 -13.03
C ILE A 1 -1.24 12.72 -13.37
N ASN A 2 -0.34 11.76 -13.13
CA ASN A 2 -0.61 10.35 -13.41
C ASN A 2 -1.78 9.79 -12.59
N ASP A 3 -1.89 10.14 -11.32
CA ASP A 3 -2.97 9.68 -10.43
C ASP A 3 -4.38 10.05 -10.94
N ILE A 4 -4.54 11.24 -11.53
CA ILE A 4 -5.83 11.68 -12.08
C ILE A 4 -6.18 10.91 -13.36
N LEU A 5 -5.17 10.63 -14.20
CA LEU A 5 -5.35 9.83 -15.41
C LEU A 5 -5.67 8.36 -15.06
N ASP A 6 -5.00 7.81 -14.05
CA ASP A 6 -5.26 6.45 -13.58
C ASP A 6 -6.68 6.34 -12.99
N LEU A 7 -7.09 7.30 -12.16
CA LEU A 7 -8.47 7.35 -11.64
C LEU A 7 -9.50 7.38 -12.76
N SER A 8 -9.30 8.25 -13.77
CA SER A 8 -10.22 8.37 -14.91
C SER A 8 -10.28 7.08 -15.76
N LYS A 9 -9.17 6.36 -15.90
CA LYS A 9 -9.15 5.07 -16.61
C LYS A 9 -9.83 3.96 -15.82
N VAL A 10 -9.66 3.95 -14.50
CA VAL A 10 -10.31 2.98 -13.62
C VAL A 10 -11.82 3.21 -13.57
N GLU A 11 -12.29 4.48 -13.41
CA GLU A 11 -13.71 4.84 -13.39
C GLU A 11 -14.42 4.57 -14.72
N SER A 12 -13.68 4.55 -15.84
CA SER A 12 -14.25 4.31 -17.18
C SER A 12 -14.22 2.86 -17.61
N ASP A 13 -13.89 1.89 -16.73
CA ASP A 13 -13.67 0.46 -17.05
C ASP A 13 -12.70 0.23 -18.23
N ARG A 14 -11.77 1.18 -18.46
CA ARG A 14 -10.80 1.12 -19.57
C ARG A 14 -9.41 0.69 -19.15
N LEU A 15 -9.26 0.23 -17.90
CA LEU A 15 -7.98 -0.24 -17.40
C LEU A 15 -7.89 -1.75 -17.60
N ASP A 16 -7.20 -2.16 -18.65
CA ASP A 16 -6.85 -3.55 -18.86
C ASP A 16 -5.68 -3.91 -17.93
N LEU A 17 -5.81 -5.04 -17.24
CA LEU A 17 -4.73 -5.59 -16.45
C LEU A 17 -3.83 -6.46 -17.31
N ASP A 18 -2.52 -6.29 -17.12
CA ASP A 18 -1.54 -7.20 -17.67
C ASP A 18 -1.58 -8.54 -16.92
N SER A 19 -1.31 -9.63 -17.63
CA SER A 19 -1.16 -10.97 -17.06
C SER A 19 0.15 -11.56 -17.55
N ILE A 20 1.24 -11.20 -16.84
CA ILE A 20 2.60 -11.62 -17.23
C ILE A 20 3.29 -12.33 -16.06
N ASP A 21 4.25 -13.17 -16.38
CA ASP A 21 5.13 -13.80 -15.39
C ASP A 21 6.07 -12.74 -14.79
N PHE A 22 6.21 -12.74 -13.46
CA PHE A 22 7.15 -11.86 -12.76
C PHE A 22 7.70 -12.51 -11.48
N ASP A 23 8.84 -12.01 -11.03
CA ASP A 23 9.44 -12.40 -9.74
C ASP A 23 9.02 -11.40 -8.65
N LEU A 24 8.35 -11.93 -7.62
CA LEU A 24 7.87 -11.15 -6.49
C LEU A 24 9.02 -10.55 -5.66
N SER A 25 10.13 -11.28 -5.53
CA SER A 25 11.30 -10.82 -4.76
C SER A 25 11.92 -9.60 -5.42
N GLU A 26 12.10 -9.61 -6.75
CA GLU A 26 12.60 -8.47 -7.51
C GLU A 26 11.69 -7.24 -7.38
N LEU A 27 10.38 -7.46 -7.37
CA LEU A 27 9.41 -6.37 -7.21
C LEU A 27 9.46 -5.77 -5.80
N ILE A 28 9.61 -6.60 -4.76
CA ILE A 28 9.78 -6.15 -3.38
C ILE A 28 11.08 -5.36 -3.22
N ASP A 29 12.19 -5.87 -3.73
CA ASP A 29 13.50 -5.22 -3.66
C ASP A 29 13.45 -3.84 -4.36
N LYS A 30 12.94 -3.78 -5.58
CA LYS A 30 12.75 -2.52 -6.32
C LYS A 30 11.89 -1.51 -5.55
N THR A 31 10.80 -1.98 -4.90
CA THR A 31 9.91 -1.11 -4.11
C THR A 31 10.64 -0.56 -2.89
N SER A 32 11.39 -1.41 -2.20
CA SER A 32 12.16 -1.06 -1.01
C SER A 32 13.27 -0.07 -1.32
N GLU A 33 14.04 -0.32 -2.38
CA GLU A 33 15.13 0.56 -2.83
C GLU A 33 14.61 1.98 -3.17
N MET A 34 13.47 2.07 -3.85
CA MET A 34 12.86 3.35 -4.21
C MET A 34 12.52 4.21 -2.99
N LEU A 35 12.19 3.58 -1.86
CA LEU A 35 11.76 4.27 -0.65
C LEU A 35 12.83 4.33 0.45
N ALA A 36 13.91 3.55 0.33
CA ALA A 36 14.98 3.47 1.32
C ALA A 36 15.62 4.83 1.62
N LEU A 37 15.85 5.65 0.57
CA LEU A 37 16.42 6.98 0.76
C LEU A 37 15.50 7.87 1.63
N ARG A 38 14.20 7.87 1.35
CA ARG A 38 13.22 8.66 2.10
C ARG A 38 13.08 8.18 3.55
N ALA A 39 13.12 6.87 3.77
CA ALA A 39 13.11 6.29 5.12
C ALA A 39 14.39 6.72 5.88
N ASN A 40 15.56 6.59 5.26
CA ASN A 40 16.85 7.01 5.82
C ASN A 40 16.91 8.50 6.16
N GLU A 41 16.44 9.38 5.29
CA GLU A 41 16.39 10.83 5.52
C GLU A 41 15.56 11.19 6.78
N LYS A 42 14.55 10.37 7.09
CA LYS A 42 13.73 10.50 8.29
C LYS A 42 14.29 9.73 9.51
N GLY A 43 15.35 8.93 9.32
CA GLY A 43 15.88 8.04 10.36
C GLY A 43 14.93 6.91 10.75
N LEU A 44 14.10 6.45 9.80
CA LEU A 44 13.18 5.34 10.00
C LEU A 44 13.84 4.02 9.60
N GLU A 45 13.58 2.97 10.37
CA GLU A 45 13.91 1.62 9.98
C GLU A 45 12.87 1.11 8.98
N LEU A 46 13.31 0.69 7.79
CA LEU A 46 12.47 0.06 6.76
C LEU A 46 12.84 -1.41 6.67
N VAL A 47 11.90 -2.30 6.99
CA VAL A 47 12.09 -3.76 6.98
C VAL A 47 11.11 -4.40 6.00
N CYS A 48 11.62 -5.31 5.17
CA CYS A 48 10.80 -6.14 4.29
C CYS A 48 11.02 -7.62 4.61
N HIS A 49 9.94 -8.33 4.83
CA HIS A 49 9.95 -9.75 5.17
C HIS A 49 9.05 -10.53 4.21
N LEU A 50 9.65 -11.41 3.42
CA LEU A 50 8.96 -12.38 2.58
C LEU A 50 8.99 -13.73 3.26
N ALA A 51 7.82 -14.31 3.57
CA ALA A 51 7.73 -15.62 4.20
C ALA A 51 8.18 -16.72 3.20
N ASN A 52 8.87 -17.71 3.73
CA ASN A 52 9.52 -18.77 2.91
C ASN A 52 8.53 -19.65 2.12
N ASP A 53 7.28 -19.68 2.52
CA ASP A 53 6.20 -20.47 1.91
C ASP A 53 5.42 -19.69 0.84
N VAL A 54 5.75 -18.41 0.61
CA VAL A 54 5.16 -17.59 -0.46
C VAL A 54 5.88 -17.89 -1.78
N PRO A 55 5.17 -18.20 -2.87
CA PRO A 55 5.79 -18.41 -4.16
C PRO A 55 6.38 -17.11 -4.71
N CYS A 56 7.63 -17.14 -5.19
CA CYS A 56 8.27 -15.96 -5.78
C CYS A 56 7.84 -15.72 -7.22
N HIS A 57 7.55 -16.76 -7.99
CA HIS A 57 7.10 -16.65 -9.38
C HIS A 57 5.59 -16.57 -9.46
N LEU A 58 5.08 -15.45 -9.94
CA LEU A 58 3.66 -15.16 -9.99
C LEU A 58 3.25 -14.75 -11.41
N ILE A 59 1.95 -14.87 -11.70
CA ILE A 59 1.33 -14.35 -12.92
C ILE A 59 0.36 -13.24 -12.53
N GLY A 60 0.50 -12.07 -13.13
CA GLY A 60 -0.36 -10.93 -12.83
C GLY A 60 0.17 -9.62 -13.42
N ASP A 61 -0.24 -8.50 -12.83
CA ASP A 61 0.22 -7.17 -13.23
C ASP A 61 1.21 -6.60 -12.20
N PRO A 62 2.54 -6.79 -12.42
CA PRO A 62 3.56 -6.29 -11.50
C PRO A 62 3.58 -4.76 -11.41
N ASN A 63 3.15 -4.04 -12.45
CA ASN A 63 3.15 -2.58 -12.44
C ASN A 63 2.06 -2.05 -11.51
N ARG A 64 0.88 -2.67 -11.51
CA ARG A 64 -0.22 -2.28 -10.61
C ARG A 64 0.06 -2.68 -9.18
N LEU A 65 0.60 -3.88 -8.96
CA LEU A 65 1.06 -4.28 -7.64
C LEU A 65 2.14 -3.33 -7.10
N TYR A 66 3.14 -2.99 -7.91
CA TYR A 66 4.16 -2.00 -7.57
C TYR A 66 3.55 -0.64 -7.18
N GLN A 67 2.58 -0.15 -7.94
CA GLN A 67 1.87 1.10 -7.68
C GLN A 67 1.15 1.08 -6.33
N ILE A 68 0.46 -0.02 -6.00
CA ILE A 68 -0.19 -0.23 -4.69
C ILE A 68 0.85 -0.18 -3.57
N LEU A 69 1.91 -0.99 -3.68
CA LEU A 69 2.94 -1.09 -2.65
C LEU A 69 3.69 0.23 -2.43
N LEU A 70 4.05 0.94 -3.50
CA LEU A 70 4.66 2.28 -3.40
C LEU A 70 3.76 3.28 -2.67
N ASN A 71 2.47 3.24 -2.94
CA ASN A 71 1.53 4.14 -2.28
C ASN A 71 1.38 3.81 -0.79
N LEU A 72 1.19 2.54 -0.44
CA LEU A 72 1.02 2.12 0.95
C LEU A 72 2.30 2.36 1.78
N LEU A 73 3.46 1.92 1.30
CA LEU A 73 4.75 2.17 1.94
C LEU A 73 5.11 3.65 2.00
N GLY A 74 4.86 4.38 0.91
CA GLY A 74 5.08 5.82 0.87
C GLY A 74 4.25 6.58 1.91
N ASN A 75 2.99 6.16 2.12
CA ASN A 75 2.14 6.71 3.17
C ASN A 75 2.66 6.33 4.56
N ALA A 76 3.06 5.09 4.80
CA ALA A 76 3.64 4.64 6.06
C ALA A 76 4.88 5.50 6.43
N ILE A 77 5.83 5.66 5.51
CA ILE A 77 7.02 6.51 5.73
C ILE A 77 6.64 7.99 5.93
N LYS A 78 5.64 8.47 5.19
CA LYS A 78 5.18 9.86 5.27
C LYS A 78 4.61 10.20 6.65
N PHE A 79 3.78 9.32 7.21
CA PHE A 79 3.06 9.55 8.46
C PHE A 79 3.77 9.00 9.71
N THR A 80 4.95 8.42 9.55
CA THR A 80 5.84 8.03 10.64
C THR A 80 6.94 9.08 10.80
N GLU A 81 7.06 9.66 11.99
CA GLU A 81 8.15 10.61 12.30
C GLU A 81 9.38 9.92 12.88
N LYS A 82 9.18 8.89 13.69
CA LYS A 82 10.24 8.09 14.33
C LYS A 82 9.77 6.65 14.47
N GLY A 83 10.71 5.71 14.43
CA GLY A 83 10.46 4.30 14.61
C GLY A 83 10.65 3.50 13.32
N SER A 84 9.69 2.65 12.95
CA SER A 84 9.88 1.70 11.86
C SER A 84 8.65 1.59 10.95
N VAL A 85 8.92 1.15 9.73
CA VAL A 85 7.94 0.69 8.74
C VAL A 85 8.32 -0.73 8.34
N VAL A 86 7.38 -1.66 8.48
CA VAL A 86 7.59 -3.08 8.19
C VAL A 86 6.61 -3.53 7.13
N MET A 87 7.12 -4.07 6.02
CA MET A 87 6.31 -4.78 5.02
C MET A 87 6.49 -6.29 5.22
N SER A 88 5.40 -6.99 5.49
CA SER A 88 5.37 -8.44 5.62
C SER A 88 4.51 -9.05 4.53
N ILE A 89 5.04 -10.06 3.83
CA ILE A 89 4.38 -10.78 2.77
C ILE A 89 4.18 -12.23 3.20
N THR A 90 2.95 -12.69 3.24
CA THR A 90 2.56 -14.02 3.69
C THR A 90 1.47 -14.60 2.80
N ASN A 91 1.27 -15.92 2.84
CA ASN A 91 0.04 -16.50 2.32
C ASN A 91 -1.15 -15.99 3.14
N ASP A 92 -2.26 -15.65 2.47
CA ASP A 92 -3.43 -15.16 3.17
C ASP A 92 -4.09 -16.27 4.00
N PRO A 93 -4.22 -16.12 5.33
CA PRO A 93 -4.77 -17.17 6.20
C PRO A 93 -6.30 -17.28 6.11
N GLU A 94 -7.00 -16.26 5.61
CA GLU A 94 -8.45 -16.20 5.56
C GLU A 94 -9.00 -16.69 4.22
N LEU A 95 -8.28 -16.41 3.14
CA LEU A 95 -8.67 -16.85 1.81
C LEU A 95 -8.21 -18.31 1.62
N ARG A 96 -9.17 -19.23 1.52
CA ARG A 96 -8.91 -20.64 1.19
C ARG A 96 -8.53 -20.85 -0.28
N THR A 97 -8.29 -19.76 -1.00
CA THR A 97 -7.88 -19.78 -2.41
C THR A 97 -6.38 -20.00 -2.46
N PRO A 98 -5.90 -21.11 -3.03
CA PRO A 98 -4.46 -21.32 -3.19
C PRO A 98 -3.82 -20.16 -3.98
N GLY A 99 -2.74 -19.60 -3.44
CA GLY A 99 -2.01 -18.51 -4.10
C GLY A 99 -2.47 -17.10 -3.73
N ALA A 100 -3.43 -16.93 -2.81
CA ALA A 100 -3.75 -15.63 -2.26
C ALA A 100 -2.60 -15.15 -1.34
N ILE A 101 -2.02 -14.00 -1.66
CA ILE A 101 -0.87 -13.43 -0.95
C ILE A 101 -1.32 -12.15 -0.25
N ARG A 102 -0.98 -12.06 1.04
CA ARG A 102 -1.25 -10.87 1.87
C ARG A 102 0.02 -10.03 2.02
N PHE A 103 -0.08 -8.79 1.64
CA PHE A 103 0.90 -7.74 1.91
C PHE A 103 0.41 -6.93 3.10
N SER A 104 1.18 -6.88 4.18
CA SER A 104 0.87 -6.13 5.40
C SER A 104 1.94 -5.07 5.60
N ILE A 105 1.56 -3.80 5.56
CA ILE A 105 2.45 -2.66 5.75
C ILE A 105 2.12 -2.03 7.10
N SER A 106 2.98 -2.25 8.09
CA SER A 106 2.84 -1.75 9.45
C SER A 106 3.75 -0.55 9.68
N ASP A 107 3.24 0.50 10.29
CA ASP A 107 3.96 1.68 10.68
C ASP A 107 3.76 2.01 12.17
N THR A 108 4.73 2.67 12.77
CA THR A 108 4.67 3.17 14.15
C THR A 108 4.32 4.67 14.19
N GLY A 109 3.57 5.13 13.21
CA GLY A 109 3.25 6.54 13.03
C GLY A 109 2.06 7.02 13.87
N ILE A 110 1.45 8.10 13.39
CA ILE A 110 0.37 8.78 14.12
C ILE A 110 -0.93 7.97 14.24
N GLY A 111 -1.09 6.92 13.44
CA GLY A 111 -2.33 6.15 13.34
C GLY A 111 -3.50 6.92 12.72
N VAL A 112 -4.63 6.24 12.60
CA VAL A 112 -5.88 6.78 12.04
C VAL A 112 -6.98 6.69 13.09
N PRO A 113 -7.71 7.79 13.37
CA PRO A 113 -8.87 7.75 14.26
C PRO A 113 -9.93 6.79 13.73
N HIS A 114 -10.58 6.06 14.63
CA HIS A 114 -11.55 5.01 14.26
C HIS A 114 -12.71 5.53 13.38
N ASP A 115 -13.19 6.75 13.65
CA ASP A 115 -14.23 7.41 12.85
C ASP A 115 -13.78 7.81 11.45
N LYS A 116 -12.48 7.80 11.16
CA LYS A 116 -11.87 8.15 9.87
C LYS A 116 -11.43 6.96 9.03
N ILE A 117 -11.40 5.74 9.60
CA ILE A 117 -10.93 4.54 8.92
C ILE A 117 -11.62 4.30 7.57
N LYS A 118 -12.92 4.52 7.49
CA LYS A 118 -13.65 4.39 6.21
C LYS A 118 -13.35 5.55 5.27
N ALA A 119 -13.30 6.77 5.79
CA ALA A 119 -13.14 7.97 5.01
C ALA A 119 -11.76 8.12 4.34
N ILE A 120 -10.71 7.48 4.85
CA ILE A 120 -9.36 7.57 4.24
C ILE A 120 -9.29 6.92 2.85
N PHE A 121 -10.24 6.06 2.50
CA PHE A 121 -10.35 5.45 1.17
C PHE A 121 -11.24 6.25 0.21
N ASP A 122 -11.97 7.25 0.70
CA ASP A 122 -12.81 8.10 -0.15
C ASP A 122 -11.93 9.05 -0.98
N THR A 123 -12.32 9.27 -2.21
CA THR A 123 -11.61 10.14 -3.17
C THR A 123 -11.54 11.57 -2.61
N PHE A 124 -10.36 12.20 -2.71
CA PHE A 124 -10.10 13.56 -2.22
C PHE A 124 -10.25 13.76 -0.71
N THR A 125 -10.41 12.68 0.07
CA THR A 125 -10.51 12.76 1.52
C THR A 125 -9.13 12.73 2.17
N GLN A 126 -8.94 13.65 3.12
CA GLN A 126 -7.74 13.71 3.97
C GLN A 126 -8.21 13.66 5.42
N ALA A 127 -7.66 12.73 6.20
CA ALA A 127 -8.12 12.43 7.56
C ALA A 127 -8.12 13.64 8.52
N HIS A 128 -7.27 14.66 8.26
CA HIS A 128 -7.20 15.88 9.05
C HIS A 128 -6.79 17.10 8.18
N SER A 129 -7.52 18.20 8.27
CA SER A 129 -7.19 19.45 7.58
C SER A 129 -5.86 20.08 8.04
N THR A 130 -5.42 19.80 9.26
CA THR A 130 -4.14 20.24 9.83
C THR A 130 -2.97 19.41 9.31
N ILE A 131 -3.14 18.09 9.15
CA ILE A 131 -2.13 17.15 8.62
C ILE A 131 -1.93 17.38 7.12
N ALA A 132 -2.98 17.75 6.40
CA ALA A 132 -2.92 18.10 4.99
C ALA A 132 -1.94 19.25 4.68
N ARG A 133 -1.83 20.22 5.58
CA ARG A 133 -0.88 21.35 5.43
C ARG A 133 0.55 20.94 5.70
N GLN A 134 0.78 19.98 6.58
CA GLN A 134 2.12 19.56 7.00
C GLN A 134 2.72 18.50 6.07
N TYR A 135 1.91 17.57 5.57
CA TYR A 135 2.41 16.42 4.81
C TYR A 135 1.99 16.41 3.34
N GLY A 136 1.08 17.27 2.89
CA GLY A 136 0.64 17.38 1.49
C GLY A 136 0.04 16.08 0.93
N GLY A 137 -0.35 16.10 -0.34
CA GLY A 137 -0.84 14.92 -1.06
C GLY A 137 -2.16 15.19 -1.78
N THR A 138 -2.45 14.41 -2.82
CA THR A 138 -3.65 14.55 -3.65
C THR A 138 -4.92 13.99 -2.99
N GLY A 139 -4.77 13.10 -1.98
CA GLY A 139 -5.88 12.35 -1.39
C GLY A 139 -6.45 11.27 -2.31
N LEU A 140 -5.73 10.94 -3.40
CA LEU A 140 -6.17 9.96 -4.41
C LEU A 140 -5.48 8.61 -4.25
N GLY A 141 -4.32 8.55 -3.59
CA GLY A 141 -3.50 7.35 -3.59
C GLY A 141 -4.22 6.11 -3.01
N LEU A 142 -4.86 6.23 -1.84
CA LEU A 142 -5.53 5.10 -1.20
C LEU A 142 -6.77 4.65 -1.98
N SER A 143 -7.56 5.57 -2.52
CA SER A 143 -8.73 5.24 -3.35
C SER A 143 -8.31 4.53 -4.64
N ILE A 144 -7.25 5.00 -5.30
CA ILE A 144 -6.68 4.33 -6.49
C ILE A 144 -6.17 2.93 -6.13
N SER A 145 -5.42 2.81 -5.02
CA SER A 145 -4.92 1.49 -4.58
C SER A 145 -6.05 0.51 -4.28
N GLN A 146 -7.14 0.98 -3.66
CA GLN A 146 -8.31 0.15 -3.37
C GLN A 146 -8.99 -0.34 -4.66
N GLN A 147 -9.15 0.55 -5.64
CA GLN A 147 -9.74 0.19 -6.94
C GLN A 147 -8.84 -0.78 -7.72
N LEU A 148 -7.52 -0.55 -7.73
CA LEU A 148 -6.57 -1.46 -8.38
C LEU A 148 -6.59 -2.85 -7.73
N ALA A 149 -6.59 -2.93 -6.40
CA ALA A 149 -6.70 -4.20 -5.70
C ALA A 149 -8.00 -4.92 -6.03
N ALA A 150 -9.13 -4.20 -6.10
CA ALA A 150 -10.42 -4.78 -6.47
C ALA A 150 -10.42 -5.30 -7.91
N LEU A 151 -9.84 -4.57 -8.87
CA LEU A 151 -9.67 -5.02 -10.26
C LEU A 151 -8.81 -6.29 -10.35
N MET A 152 -7.78 -6.40 -9.51
CA MET A 152 -6.92 -7.59 -9.40
C MET A 152 -7.59 -8.76 -8.64
N GLY A 153 -8.86 -8.62 -8.24
CA GLY A 153 -9.61 -9.65 -7.50
C GLY A 153 -9.35 -9.68 -5.99
N GLY A 154 -8.64 -8.68 -5.48
CA GLY A 154 -8.26 -8.55 -4.09
C GLY A 154 -9.01 -7.46 -3.32
N ARG A 155 -8.45 -7.06 -2.19
CA ARG A 155 -8.99 -5.98 -1.35
C ARG A 155 -7.91 -5.29 -0.54
N ILE A 156 -8.18 -4.05 -0.10
CA ILE A 156 -7.35 -3.32 0.87
C ILE A 156 -8.20 -2.95 2.09
N TRP A 157 -7.60 -3.08 3.28
CA TRP A 157 -8.18 -2.61 4.54
C TRP A 157 -7.08 -2.13 5.48
N VAL A 158 -7.45 -1.52 6.60
CA VAL A 158 -6.52 -1.01 7.60
C VAL A 158 -6.97 -1.35 9.00
N GLU A 159 -6.01 -1.67 9.85
CA GLU A 159 -6.12 -1.77 11.30
C GLU A 159 -5.27 -0.65 11.88
N SER A 160 -5.87 0.22 12.70
CA SER A 160 -5.15 1.39 13.22
C SER A 160 -5.81 1.93 14.48
N ALA A 161 -4.95 2.46 15.36
CA ALA A 161 -5.37 3.24 16.51
C ALA A 161 -4.55 4.53 16.58
N LEU A 162 -5.19 5.63 16.95
CA LEU A 162 -4.55 6.94 17.02
C LEU A 162 -3.40 6.92 18.04
N GLY A 163 -2.19 7.27 17.58
CA GLY A 163 -0.97 7.26 18.40
C GLY A 163 -0.26 5.92 18.49
N GLU A 164 -0.81 4.85 17.91
CA GLU A 164 -0.22 3.50 17.95
C GLU A 164 0.29 3.03 16.58
N GLY A 165 0.04 3.83 15.53
CA GLY A 165 0.40 3.49 14.16
C GLY A 165 -0.73 2.81 13.40
N SER A 166 -0.40 2.29 12.22
CA SER A 166 -1.34 1.62 11.32
C SER A 166 -0.76 0.36 10.71
N THR A 167 -1.63 -0.58 10.36
CA THR A 167 -1.28 -1.70 9.50
C THR A 167 -2.26 -1.73 8.33
N PHE A 168 -1.76 -1.43 7.14
CA PHE A 168 -2.49 -1.57 5.90
C PHE A 168 -2.27 -2.96 5.33
N HIS A 169 -3.36 -3.61 4.93
CA HIS A 169 -3.34 -4.92 4.31
C HIS A 169 -3.85 -4.85 2.89
N CYS A 170 -3.19 -5.59 1.99
CA CYS A 170 -3.61 -5.82 0.61
C CYS A 170 -3.55 -7.34 0.32
N VAL A 171 -4.58 -7.90 -0.26
CA VAL A 171 -4.63 -9.29 -0.75
C VAL A 171 -4.95 -9.26 -2.21
#